data_fb4aa48470852c72df3ee47b68858c91
#
_entry.id   fb4aa48470852c72df3ee47b68858c91
#
_cell.length_a   1.000
_cell.length_b   1.000
_cell.length_c   1.000
_cell.angle_alpha   90.00
_cell.angle_beta   90.00
_cell.angle_gamma   90.00
#
_symmetry.space_group_name_H-M   'P 1'
#
loop_
_entity.id
_entity.type
_entity.pdbx_description
1 polymer ?
#
loop_
_entity_poly.entity_id
_entity_poly.type
_entity_poly.pdbx_seq_one_letter_code
_entity_poly.pdbx_strand_id
1 'polypeptide(L)'
;MRLFRSLTLLLASLLMTVAAPAAFADDTYQVEMILVRQNAVPAIVSRAAPEDWAAGAQRLGNDSQRTPALNDVVTKLTASGEYTVLMHKAWQQSLGEAPAKVAVSEGQEQFGQFPIEGTLEMKLGRFTDVTADFWVNQIDANGLVTASEHLRQDSHTKNGQLNYLDNGHLALLIKITSLTAPAPREAPEVVPD
;
A
#
# COMPACT_ATOMS: atom_id res chain seq x y z
N MET A 1 13.12 -55.34 -29.80
CA MET A 1 11.92 -54.79 -29.11
C MET A 1 12.16 -54.13 -27.75
N ARG A 2 13.17 -54.49 -26.98
CA ARG A 2 13.44 -53.85 -25.64
C ARG A 2 14.10 -52.47 -25.75
N LEU A 3 14.92 -52.21 -26.77
CA LEU A 3 15.59 -50.91 -27.00
C LEU A 3 14.62 -49.78 -27.39
N PHE A 4 13.58 -50.09 -28.16
CA PHE A 4 12.58 -49.08 -28.58
C PHE A 4 11.69 -48.64 -27.40
N ARG A 5 11.41 -49.53 -26.43
CA ARG A 5 10.63 -49.18 -25.23
C ARG A 5 11.40 -48.27 -24.24
N SER A 6 12.72 -48.43 -24.19
CA SER A 6 13.58 -47.58 -23.35
C SER A 6 13.73 -46.18 -23.92
N LEU A 7 13.76 -46.03 -25.24
CA LEU A 7 13.89 -44.73 -25.92
C LEU A 7 12.61 -43.89 -25.82
N THR A 8 11.43 -44.53 -25.92
CA THR A 8 10.12 -43.89 -25.78
C THR A 8 9.88 -43.41 -24.32
N LEU A 9 10.35 -44.17 -23.32
CA LEU A 9 10.28 -43.74 -21.91
C LEU A 9 11.19 -42.54 -21.62
N LEU A 10 12.39 -42.48 -22.23
CA LEU A 10 13.33 -41.37 -22.08
C LEU A 10 12.81 -40.08 -22.77
N LEU A 11 12.16 -40.22 -23.92
CA LEU A 11 11.55 -39.08 -24.62
C LEU A 11 10.30 -38.56 -23.90
N ALA A 12 9.50 -39.43 -23.27
CA ALA A 12 8.33 -39.04 -22.49
C ALA A 12 8.73 -38.31 -21.19
N SER A 13 9.87 -38.66 -20.56
CA SER A 13 10.37 -37.96 -19.38
C SER A 13 10.98 -36.59 -19.68
N LEU A 14 11.46 -36.35 -20.92
CA LEU A 14 12.03 -35.07 -21.33
C LEU A 14 10.93 -34.03 -21.68
N LEU A 15 9.71 -34.46 -22.02
CA LEU A 15 8.59 -33.57 -22.32
C LEU A 15 7.84 -33.05 -21.08
N MET A 16 8.12 -33.57 -19.87
CA MET A 16 7.45 -33.14 -18.63
C MET A 16 8.14 -31.98 -17.90
N THR A 17 9.20 -31.40 -18.45
CA THR A 17 10.02 -30.42 -17.71
C THR A 17 9.79 -28.97 -18.06
N VAL A 18 8.76 -28.55 -18.81
CA VAL A 18 8.59 -27.13 -19.14
C VAL A 18 7.15 -26.68 -19.04
N ALA A 19 6.62 -26.67 -17.84
CA ALA A 19 5.52 -25.78 -17.48
C ALA A 19 5.76 -25.30 -16.04
N ALA A 20 6.89 -24.63 -15.81
CA ALA A 20 6.95 -23.73 -14.67
C ALA A 20 5.98 -22.58 -15.00
N PRO A 21 4.93 -22.34 -14.19
CA PRO A 21 4.17 -21.11 -14.34
C PRO A 21 5.19 -19.97 -14.23
N ALA A 22 5.17 -19.04 -15.19
CA ALA A 22 5.90 -17.79 -15.07
C ALA A 22 5.35 -17.15 -13.77
N ALA A 23 6.10 -17.24 -12.69
CA ALA A 23 5.83 -16.45 -11.53
C ALA A 23 6.03 -15.00 -11.98
N PHE A 24 4.94 -14.26 -12.17
CA PHE A 24 5.01 -12.83 -12.30
C PHE A 24 5.67 -12.36 -10.99
N ALA A 25 6.92 -11.91 -11.10
CA ALA A 25 7.60 -11.30 -9.97
C ALA A 25 6.83 -10.02 -9.65
N ASP A 26 6.25 -9.95 -8.45
CA ASP A 26 5.66 -8.72 -7.97
C ASP A 26 6.72 -7.62 -8.01
N ASP A 27 6.37 -6.50 -8.62
CA ASP A 27 7.26 -5.34 -8.66
C ASP A 27 7.35 -4.69 -7.28
N THR A 28 8.52 -4.17 -6.98
CA THR A 28 8.78 -3.48 -5.71
C THR A 28 8.45 -2.00 -5.85
N TYR A 29 7.66 -1.48 -4.93
CA TYR A 29 7.24 -0.09 -4.87
C TYR A 29 7.62 0.55 -3.53
N GLN A 30 7.94 1.85 -3.57
CA GLN A 30 7.86 2.71 -2.41
C GLN A 30 6.45 3.28 -2.35
N VAL A 31 5.79 3.05 -1.22
CA VAL A 31 4.51 3.67 -0.87
C VAL A 31 4.79 4.74 0.16
N GLU A 32 4.29 5.95 -0.06
CA GLU A 32 4.39 7.05 0.89
C GLU A 32 3.03 7.68 1.07
N MET A 33 2.64 7.88 2.34
CA MET A 33 1.34 8.43 2.71
C MET A 33 1.45 9.52 3.74
N ILE A 34 0.57 10.53 3.64
CA ILE A 34 0.39 11.60 4.61
C ILE A 34 -1.11 11.63 4.96
N LEU A 35 -1.45 11.33 6.21
CA LEU A 35 -2.82 11.48 6.71
C LEU A 35 -2.94 12.88 7.35
N VAL A 36 -3.97 13.61 6.97
CA VAL A 36 -4.23 14.97 7.45
C VAL A 36 -5.65 15.15 7.93
N ARG A 37 -5.85 16.09 8.85
CA ARG A 37 -7.15 16.64 9.24
C ARG A 37 -7.32 18.03 8.63
N GLN A 38 -8.49 18.32 8.07
CA GLN A 38 -8.86 19.64 7.59
C GLN A 38 -9.42 20.46 8.77
N ASN A 39 -8.71 21.54 9.15
CA ASN A 39 -9.01 22.29 10.36
C ASN A 39 -10.34 23.08 10.30
N ALA A 40 -10.74 23.48 9.09
CA ALA A 40 -11.98 24.24 8.88
C ALA A 40 -13.23 23.36 8.82
N VAL A 41 -13.09 22.04 8.74
CA VAL A 41 -14.22 21.11 8.64
C VAL A 41 -14.48 20.46 9.98
N PRO A 42 -15.70 20.56 10.55
CA PRO A 42 -16.03 19.91 11.81
C PRO A 42 -15.81 18.41 11.76
N ALA A 43 -15.29 17.85 12.84
CA ALA A 43 -15.11 16.42 12.98
C ALA A 43 -16.46 15.69 12.99
N ILE A 44 -16.54 14.62 12.20
CA ILE A 44 -17.66 13.68 12.27
C ILE A 44 -17.22 12.51 13.14
N VAL A 45 -17.80 12.41 14.34
CA VAL A 45 -17.52 11.30 15.25
C VAL A 45 -18.10 10.01 14.68
N SER A 46 -17.27 9.00 14.59
CA SER A 46 -17.62 7.65 14.16
C SER A 46 -17.51 6.65 15.31
N ARG A 47 -17.85 5.39 15.04
CA ARG A 47 -17.51 4.29 15.93
C ARG A 47 -16.00 4.08 15.95
N ALA A 48 -15.47 3.60 17.07
CA ALA A 48 -14.10 3.13 17.19
C ALA A 48 -13.83 2.04 16.14
N ALA A 49 -12.56 1.89 15.79
CA ALA A 49 -12.12 0.76 14.97
C ALA A 49 -12.55 -0.56 15.62
N PRO A 50 -12.88 -1.59 14.83
CA PRO A 50 -13.10 -2.93 15.38
C PRO A 50 -11.81 -3.44 16.05
N GLU A 51 -11.94 -4.34 17.04
CA GLU A 51 -10.76 -4.90 17.74
C GLU A 51 -9.79 -5.60 16.77
N ASP A 52 -10.32 -6.14 15.69
CA ASP A 52 -9.58 -6.82 14.62
C ASP A 52 -9.30 -5.92 13.41
N TRP A 53 -9.19 -4.59 13.59
CA TRP A 53 -9.01 -3.60 12.52
C TRP A 53 -7.88 -3.95 11.53
N ALA A 54 -6.86 -4.66 11.98
CA ALA A 54 -5.72 -5.12 11.18
C ALA A 54 -5.93 -6.51 10.56
N ALA A 55 -7.14 -7.10 10.63
CA ALA A 55 -7.38 -8.45 10.14
C ALA A 55 -7.05 -8.58 8.64
N GLY A 56 -6.30 -9.63 8.32
CA GLY A 56 -5.85 -9.91 6.95
C GLY A 56 -4.78 -8.96 6.42
N ALA A 57 -4.29 -8.01 7.22
CA ALA A 57 -3.26 -7.06 6.82
C ALA A 57 -1.88 -7.47 7.36
N GLN A 58 -0.84 -7.24 6.55
CA GLN A 58 0.54 -7.36 7.00
C GLN A 58 0.92 -6.12 7.82
N ARG A 59 1.44 -6.29 9.03
CA ARG A 59 1.99 -5.16 9.79
C ARG A 59 3.33 -4.73 9.20
N LEU A 60 3.56 -3.42 9.11
CA LEU A 60 4.82 -2.88 8.62
C LEU A 60 5.96 -3.20 9.59
N GLY A 61 6.96 -3.94 9.12
CA GLY A 61 8.20 -4.19 9.86
C GLY A 61 9.19 -3.04 9.70
N ASN A 62 10.17 -2.97 10.60
CA ASN A 62 11.21 -1.92 10.56
C ASN A 62 12.06 -2.00 9.28
N ASP A 63 12.28 -3.19 8.74
CA ASP A 63 13.04 -3.47 7.53
C ASP A 63 12.33 -2.97 6.24
N SER A 64 11.01 -2.86 6.26
CA SER A 64 10.24 -2.31 5.15
C SER A 64 10.20 -0.77 5.14
N GLN A 65 10.50 -0.10 6.25
CA GLN A 65 10.45 1.35 6.36
C GLN A 65 11.45 2.02 5.41
N ARG A 66 11.06 3.18 4.89
CA ARG A 66 11.87 4.02 3.99
C ARG A 66 11.82 5.47 4.45
N THR A 67 12.84 6.22 4.07
CA THR A 67 12.87 7.66 4.31
C THR A 67 11.79 8.34 3.48
N PRO A 68 10.89 9.13 4.11
CA PRO A 68 9.89 9.91 3.39
C PRO A 68 10.54 10.95 2.46
N ALA A 69 9.96 11.10 1.27
CA ALA A 69 10.41 12.04 0.23
C ALA A 69 9.48 13.27 0.10
N LEU A 70 8.26 13.22 0.66
CA LEU A 70 7.25 14.28 0.57
C LEU A 70 7.34 15.31 1.71
N ASN A 71 8.52 15.50 2.30
CA ASN A 71 8.72 16.44 3.41
C ASN A 71 8.33 17.89 3.04
N ASP A 72 8.57 18.31 1.79
CA ASP A 72 8.16 19.63 1.31
C ASP A 72 6.63 19.79 1.27
N VAL A 73 5.90 18.69 0.98
CA VAL A 73 4.43 18.67 1.02
C VAL A 73 3.95 18.83 2.46
N VAL A 74 4.54 18.09 3.39
CA VAL A 74 4.25 18.21 4.83
C VAL A 74 4.50 19.64 5.32
N THR A 75 5.63 20.24 4.94
CA THR A 75 5.97 21.61 5.31
C THR A 75 4.92 22.60 4.81
N LYS A 76 4.49 22.48 3.55
CA LYS A 76 3.46 23.34 2.96
C LYS A 76 2.10 23.17 3.63
N LEU A 77 1.67 21.93 3.89
CA LEU A 77 0.42 21.63 4.58
C LEU A 77 0.39 22.25 5.98
N THR A 78 1.46 22.08 6.74
CA THR A 78 1.59 22.63 8.10
C THR A 78 1.63 24.17 8.08
N ALA A 79 2.37 24.77 7.14
CA ALA A 79 2.51 26.22 7.03
C ALA A 79 1.22 26.92 6.60
N SER A 80 0.32 26.24 5.89
CA SER A 80 -0.97 26.79 5.47
C SER A 80 -1.91 27.10 6.65
N GLY A 81 -1.76 26.37 7.76
CA GLY A 81 -2.71 26.39 8.89
C GLY A 81 -4.08 25.76 8.60
N GLU A 82 -4.32 25.33 7.37
CA GLU A 82 -5.58 24.70 6.96
C GLU A 82 -5.63 23.22 7.31
N TYR A 83 -4.45 22.59 7.51
CA TYR A 83 -4.31 21.16 7.76
C TYR A 83 -3.48 20.89 9.02
N THR A 84 -3.87 19.83 9.72
CA THR A 84 -3.04 19.20 10.76
C THR A 84 -2.52 17.88 10.20
N VAL A 85 -1.19 17.74 10.07
CA VAL A 85 -0.57 16.48 9.66
C VAL A 85 -0.62 15.52 10.85
N LEU A 86 -1.31 14.40 10.66
CA LEU A 86 -1.55 13.38 11.68
C LEU A 86 -0.53 12.25 11.63
N MET A 87 -0.14 11.84 10.41
CA MET A 87 0.82 10.77 10.18
C MET A 87 1.53 10.97 8.84
N HIS A 88 2.84 10.69 8.79
CA HIS A 88 3.63 10.68 7.56
C HIS A 88 4.54 9.46 7.57
N LYS A 89 4.28 8.48 6.68
CA LYS A 89 5.03 7.23 6.61
C LYS A 89 5.41 6.89 5.17
N ALA A 90 6.57 6.26 5.03
CA ALA A 90 7.02 5.67 3.78
C ALA A 90 7.57 4.26 4.04
N TRP A 91 7.25 3.33 3.14
CA TRP A 91 7.74 1.96 3.21
C TRP A 91 7.90 1.36 1.82
N GLN A 92 8.60 0.24 1.76
CA GLN A 92 8.71 -0.58 0.56
C GLN A 92 7.74 -1.75 0.63
N GLN A 93 7.09 -2.05 -0.49
CA GLN A 93 6.12 -3.12 -0.61
C GLN A 93 6.15 -3.74 -2.00
N SER A 94 5.99 -5.07 -2.07
CA SER A 94 5.69 -5.74 -3.33
C SER A 94 4.21 -5.57 -3.66
N LEU A 95 3.93 -5.16 -4.88
CA LEU A 95 2.58 -5.01 -5.41
C LEU A 95 2.44 -5.79 -6.71
N GLY A 96 1.28 -6.39 -6.91
CA GLY A 96 0.92 -7.18 -8.07
C GLY A 96 -0.58 -7.13 -8.37
N GLU A 97 -1.05 -8.07 -9.19
CA GLU A 97 -2.48 -8.21 -9.50
C GLU A 97 -3.31 -8.74 -8.32
N ALA A 98 -2.67 -9.39 -7.35
CA ALA A 98 -3.32 -9.77 -6.09
C ALA A 98 -3.37 -8.57 -5.14
N PRO A 99 -4.49 -8.36 -4.41
CA PRO A 99 -4.56 -7.30 -3.40
C PRO A 99 -3.51 -7.50 -2.29
N ALA A 100 -2.76 -6.45 -1.99
CA ALA A 100 -1.81 -6.41 -0.87
C ALA A 100 -2.31 -5.43 0.18
N LYS A 101 -2.63 -5.93 1.38
CA LYS A 101 -3.18 -5.15 2.48
C LYS A 101 -2.16 -4.99 3.59
N VAL A 102 -1.91 -3.74 4.01
CA VAL A 102 -1.00 -3.41 5.12
C VAL A 102 -1.76 -2.73 6.25
N ALA A 103 -1.36 -3.03 7.48
CA ALA A 103 -1.80 -2.35 8.68
C ALA A 103 -0.78 -1.27 9.05
N VAL A 104 -1.26 -0.05 9.22
CA VAL A 104 -0.46 1.13 9.52
C VAL A 104 -0.99 1.76 10.79
N SER A 105 -0.12 2.08 11.75
CA SER A 105 -0.50 2.72 13.01
C SER A 105 0.52 3.77 13.43
N GLU A 106 0.10 4.71 14.28
CA GLU A 106 0.93 5.76 14.87
C GLU A 106 0.55 5.97 16.34
N GLY A 107 1.56 6.23 17.16
CA GLY A 107 1.41 6.43 18.59
C GLY A 107 1.57 5.15 19.40
N GLN A 108 1.31 5.23 20.70
CA GLN A 108 1.45 4.10 21.62
C GLN A 108 0.18 3.26 21.65
N GLU A 109 0.34 1.95 21.53
CA GLU A 109 -0.77 0.99 21.63
C GLU A 109 -1.33 0.95 23.05
N GLN A 110 -2.67 0.98 23.14
CA GLN A 110 -3.42 0.82 24.38
C GLN A 110 -4.60 -0.14 24.12
N PHE A 111 -4.58 -1.28 24.79
CA PHE A 111 -5.59 -2.35 24.65
C PHE A 111 -5.88 -2.78 23.19
N GLY A 112 -4.82 -2.88 22.38
CA GLY A 112 -4.93 -3.30 20.97
C GLY A 112 -5.28 -2.17 20.00
N GLN A 113 -5.49 -0.94 20.49
CA GLN A 113 -5.82 0.24 19.69
C GLN A 113 -4.71 1.29 19.75
N PHE A 114 -4.59 2.08 18.69
CA PHE A 114 -3.61 3.15 18.55
C PHE A 114 -4.32 4.50 18.42
N PRO A 115 -3.66 5.62 18.76
CA PRO A 115 -4.19 6.96 18.45
C PRO A 115 -4.53 7.16 16.97
N ILE A 116 -3.76 6.53 16.09
CA ILE A 116 -4.08 6.44 14.66
C ILE A 116 -3.83 5.01 14.22
N GLU A 117 -4.81 4.42 13.56
CA GLU A 117 -4.74 3.05 13.07
C GLU A 117 -5.56 2.89 11.80
N GLY A 118 -5.19 1.93 10.98
CA GLY A 118 -5.95 1.64 9.77
C GLY A 118 -5.22 0.73 8.81
N THR A 119 -5.87 0.50 7.69
CA THR A 119 -5.34 -0.36 6.64
C THR A 119 -5.32 0.35 5.31
N LEU A 120 -4.33 -0.02 4.51
CA LEU A 120 -4.23 0.37 3.12
C LEU A 120 -4.14 -0.91 2.29
N GLU A 121 -5.12 -1.13 1.43
CA GLU A 121 -5.12 -2.22 0.46
C GLU A 121 -4.81 -1.66 -0.93
N MET A 122 -3.89 -2.30 -1.62
CA MET A 122 -3.44 -1.87 -2.94
C MET A 122 -3.40 -3.05 -3.90
N LYS A 123 -3.85 -2.83 -5.14
CA LYS A 123 -3.85 -3.82 -6.21
C LYS A 123 -3.39 -3.15 -7.50
N LEU A 124 -2.37 -3.72 -8.15
CA LEU A 124 -1.92 -3.25 -9.44
C LEU A 124 -2.86 -3.71 -10.56
N GLY A 125 -3.11 -2.79 -11.48
CA GLY A 125 -3.79 -2.99 -12.74
C GLY A 125 -3.30 -1.93 -13.73
N ARG A 126 -4.17 -1.48 -14.61
CA ARG A 126 -3.89 -0.29 -15.46
C ARG A 126 -3.64 0.96 -14.61
N PHE A 127 -4.34 1.07 -13.51
CA PHE A 127 -4.12 1.99 -12.40
C PHE A 127 -3.85 1.15 -11.16
N THR A 128 -3.41 1.77 -10.08
CA THR A 128 -3.38 1.10 -8.78
C THR A 128 -4.67 1.39 -8.06
N ASP A 129 -5.46 0.34 -7.81
CA ASP A 129 -6.63 0.42 -6.95
C ASP A 129 -6.17 0.54 -5.51
N VAL A 130 -6.66 1.53 -4.80
CA VAL A 130 -6.32 1.82 -3.40
C VAL A 130 -7.59 1.88 -2.58
N THR A 131 -7.68 1.09 -1.53
CA THR A 131 -8.69 1.20 -0.47
C THR A 131 -8.00 1.64 0.81
N ALA A 132 -8.35 2.82 1.31
CA ALA A 132 -7.88 3.38 2.57
C ALA A 132 -8.99 3.30 3.63
N ASP A 133 -8.65 2.79 4.83
CA ASP A 133 -9.58 2.61 5.94
C ASP A 133 -8.86 2.95 7.24
N PHE A 134 -9.00 4.21 7.75
CA PHE A 134 -8.24 4.76 8.85
C PHE A 134 -9.13 5.37 9.94
N TRP A 135 -8.75 5.14 11.19
CA TRP A 135 -9.33 5.75 12.38
C TRP A 135 -8.33 6.66 13.07
N VAL A 136 -8.81 7.82 13.53
CA VAL A 136 -8.08 8.73 14.41
C VAL A 136 -8.83 8.73 15.73
N ASN A 137 -8.24 8.12 16.74
CA ASN A 137 -8.86 7.80 18.00
C ASN A 137 -8.52 8.86 19.07
N GLN A 138 -9.51 9.25 19.85
CA GLN A 138 -9.32 9.97 21.11
C GLN A 138 -9.29 8.93 22.23
N ILE A 139 -8.13 8.77 22.84
CA ILE A 139 -7.90 7.80 23.92
C ILE A 139 -7.83 8.55 25.25
N ASP A 140 -8.60 8.12 26.23
CA ASP A 140 -8.61 8.72 27.56
C ASP A 140 -7.41 8.29 28.43
N ALA A 141 -7.32 8.84 29.66
CA ALA A 141 -6.24 8.52 30.58
C ALA A 141 -6.23 7.05 31.04
N ASN A 142 -7.31 6.30 30.85
CA ASN A 142 -7.41 4.89 31.17
C ASN A 142 -7.07 4.00 29.97
N GLY A 143 -6.77 4.60 28.81
CA GLY A 143 -6.43 3.87 27.57
C GLY A 143 -7.65 3.46 26.74
N LEU A 144 -8.83 3.99 27.04
CA LEU A 144 -10.06 3.65 26.34
C LEU A 144 -10.36 4.65 25.22
N VAL A 145 -10.77 4.16 24.07
CA VAL A 145 -11.22 5.01 22.95
C VAL A 145 -12.58 5.61 23.31
N THR A 146 -12.64 6.93 23.40
CA THR A 146 -13.85 7.69 23.72
C THR A 146 -14.58 8.22 22.50
N ALA A 147 -13.84 8.51 21.44
CA ALA A 147 -14.35 8.96 20.15
C ALA A 147 -13.37 8.60 19.04
N SER A 148 -13.86 8.48 17.82
CA SER A 148 -13.04 8.26 16.64
C SER A 148 -13.53 9.10 15.48
N GLU A 149 -12.59 9.52 14.62
CA GLU A 149 -12.85 10.04 13.30
C GLU A 149 -12.47 8.95 12.31
N HIS A 150 -13.20 8.79 11.23
CA HIS A 150 -13.01 7.68 10.29
C HIS A 150 -12.91 8.16 8.86
N LEU A 151 -11.86 7.73 8.16
CA LEU A 151 -11.67 7.89 6.73
C LEU A 151 -11.79 6.52 6.06
N ARG A 152 -12.78 6.37 5.18
CA ARG A 152 -12.85 5.22 4.27
C ARG A 152 -13.04 5.72 2.85
N GLN A 153 -12.08 5.40 1.97
CA GLN A 153 -12.07 5.85 0.59
C GLN A 153 -11.46 4.79 -0.33
N ASP A 154 -12.09 4.64 -1.50
CA ASP A 154 -11.59 3.83 -2.62
C ASP A 154 -11.19 4.77 -3.76
N SER A 155 -10.06 4.50 -4.42
CA SER A 155 -9.57 5.33 -5.51
C SER A 155 -8.75 4.53 -6.52
N HIS A 156 -8.77 4.99 -7.78
CA HIS A 156 -7.87 4.54 -8.83
C HIS A 156 -6.72 5.55 -8.96
N THR A 157 -5.54 5.19 -8.48
CA THR A 157 -4.39 6.08 -8.43
C THR A 157 -3.44 5.85 -9.60
N LYS A 158 -2.69 6.90 -9.97
CA LYS A 158 -1.61 6.80 -10.95
C LYS A 158 -0.28 6.72 -10.23
N ASN A 159 0.52 5.69 -10.55
CA ASN A 159 1.85 5.54 -9.99
C ASN A 159 2.76 6.71 -10.38
N GLY A 160 3.67 7.09 -9.47
CA GLY A 160 4.57 8.22 -9.61
C GLY A 160 3.93 9.59 -9.37
N GLN A 161 2.60 9.69 -9.25
CA GLN A 161 1.88 10.93 -8.96
C GLN A 161 1.39 10.96 -7.51
N LEU A 162 1.26 12.16 -6.95
CA LEU A 162 0.60 12.37 -5.66
C LEU A 162 -0.92 12.33 -5.90
N ASN A 163 -1.60 11.45 -5.19
CA ASN A 163 -3.04 11.26 -5.24
C ASN A 163 -3.67 11.71 -3.91
N TYR A 164 -4.90 12.16 -3.95
CA TYR A 164 -5.62 12.71 -2.80
C TYR A 164 -6.97 12.00 -2.63
N LEU A 165 -7.18 11.42 -1.45
CA LEU A 165 -8.40 10.74 -1.05
C LEU A 165 -8.98 11.47 0.15
N ASP A 166 -10.25 11.86 0.10
CA ASP A 166 -10.85 12.82 1.02
C ASP A 166 -12.29 12.44 1.37
N ASN A 167 -12.68 12.61 2.63
CA ASN A 167 -14.06 12.51 3.08
C ASN A 167 -14.62 13.83 3.65
N GLY A 168 -13.94 14.95 3.37
CA GLY A 168 -14.30 16.29 3.82
C GLY A 168 -13.60 16.71 5.11
N HIS A 169 -13.36 15.82 6.08
CA HIS A 169 -12.69 16.14 7.36
C HIS A 169 -11.28 15.54 7.45
N LEU A 170 -11.15 14.27 7.13
CA LEU A 170 -9.85 13.59 7.01
C LEU A 170 -9.52 13.42 5.53
N ALA A 171 -8.23 13.51 5.22
CA ALA A 171 -7.73 13.23 3.89
C ALA A 171 -6.41 12.46 3.92
N LEU A 172 -6.20 11.65 2.91
CA LEU A 172 -4.99 10.88 2.67
C LEU A 172 -4.34 11.35 1.38
N LEU A 173 -3.10 11.81 1.47
CA LEU A 173 -2.23 11.98 0.31
C LEU A 173 -1.39 10.71 0.18
N ILE A 174 -1.36 10.14 -1.02
CA ILE A 174 -0.61 8.91 -1.29
C ILE A 174 0.17 9.00 -2.59
N LYS A 175 1.42 8.55 -2.56
CA LYS A 175 2.27 8.37 -3.73
C LYS A 175 2.85 6.97 -3.75
N ILE A 176 2.69 6.28 -4.87
CA ILE A 176 3.19 4.93 -5.11
C ILE A 176 4.21 5.03 -6.24
N THR A 177 5.47 4.71 -5.97
CA THR A 177 6.59 4.87 -6.93
C THR A 177 7.27 3.53 -7.14
N SER A 178 7.37 3.07 -8.40
CA SER A 178 8.12 1.85 -8.72
C SER A 178 9.60 2.02 -8.37
N LEU A 179 10.17 1.03 -7.70
CA LEU A 179 11.59 0.91 -7.43
C LEU A 179 12.28 -0.03 -8.43
N THR A 180 11.51 -0.74 -9.23
CA THR A 180 12.01 -1.60 -10.30
C THR A 180 12.43 -0.72 -11.48
N ALA A 181 13.66 -0.89 -11.97
CA ALA A 181 14.12 -0.18 -13.16
C ALA A 181 13.25 -0.59 -14.37
N PRO A 182 12.83 0.36 -15.23
CA PRO A 182 12.16 0.00 -16.47
C PRO A 182 13.04 -0.98 -17.26
N ALA A 183 12.44 -2.10 -17.74
CA ALA A 183 13.16 -3.01 -18.62
C ALA A 183 13.76 -2.20 -19.81
N PRO A 184 15.01 -2.48 -20.21
CA PRO A 184 15.59 -1.84 -21.38
C PRO A 184 14.62 -2.03 -22.55
N ARG A 185 14.22 -0.93 -23.20
CA ARG A 185 13.47 -1.04 -24.46
C ARG A 185 14.38 -1.71 -25.46
N GLU A 186 14.00 -2.88 -25.97
CA GLU A 186 14.67 -3.46 -27.12
C GLU A 186 14.68 -2.40 -28.24
N ALA A 187 15.87 -2.07 -28.71
CA ALA A 187 16.01 -1.20 -29.86
C ALA A 187 15.29 -1.86 -31.05
N PRO A 188 14.52 -1.10 -31.84
CA PRO A 188 13.86 -1.68 -33.01
C PRO A 188 14.93 -2.36 -33.87
N GLU A 189 14.72 -3.64 -34.15
CA GLU A 189 15.55 -4.43 -35.03
C GLU A 189 15.57 -3.74 -36.41
N VAL A 190 16.71 -3.19 -36.77
CA VAL A 190 16.91 -2.61 -38.10
C VAL A 190 16.96 -3.77 -39.10
N VAL A 191 15.84 -4.01 -39.77
CA VAL A 191 15.82 -4.96 -40.90
C VAL A 191 16.62 -4.31 -42.00
N PRO A 192 17.75 -4.89 -42.45
CA PRO A 192 18.48 -4.38 -43.61
C PRO A 192 17.69 -4.67 -44.88
N ASP A 193 17.57 -3.64 -45.77
CA ASP A 193 16.99 -3.72 -47.09
C ASP A 193 17.76 -4.68 -48.02
#